data_a67f3f16e94d2f442d25506e0c1dc275
#
_entry.id   a67f3f16e94d2f442d25506e0c1dc275
#
_cell.length_a   1.000
_cell.length_b   1.000
_cell.length_c   1.000
_cell.angle_alpha   90.00
_cell.angle_beta   90.00
_cell.angle_gamma   90.00
#
_symmetry.space_group_name_H-M   'P 1'
#
loop_
_entity.id
_entity.type
_entity.pdbx_description
1 polymer ?
#
loop_
_entity_poly.entity_id
_entity_poly.type
_entity_poly.pdbx_seq_one_letter_code
_entity_poly.pdbx_strand_id
1 'polypeptide(L)'
;MKKTIALTLTLALVLSLTACGNGGNGGEDKKSEGVMTHDEYMAAALDSEVVIETYVQAKQSWWEDKATLYTQDKDGAYFVYNAVCSEADYEKLTPGTKIKVTGYKTEWSGEYEIIDAAFEIQDGSYIAQAEDVTALLGKDELIDKQ
;
A
#
# COMPACT_ATOMS: atom_id res chain seq x y z
N MET A 1 44.66 -34.77 38.03
CA MET A 1 43.34 -35.12 37.48
C MET A 1 42.85 -33.92 36.65
N LYS A 2 43.01 -33.96 35.32
CA LYS A 2 42.61 -32.91 34.40
C LYS A 2 41.28 -33.34 33.77
N LYS A 3 40.19 -32.60 34.05
CA LYS A 3 38.89 -32.82 33.42
C LYS A 3 38.78 -31.93 32.18
N THR A 4 38.83 -32.51 31.02
CA THR A 4 38.54 -31.87 29.72
C THR A 4 37.05 -31.83 29.51
N ILE A 5 36.48 -30.62 29.39
CA ILE A 5 35.08 -30.39 29.01
C ILE A 5 35.06 -30.22 27.49
N ALA A 6 34.43 -31.17 26.81
CA ALA A 6 34.18 -31.10 25.38
C ALA A 6 32.92 -30.25 25.14
N LEU A 7 33.10 -29.13 24.44
CA LEU A 7 32.01 -28.25 24.02
C LEU A 7 31.52 -28.70 22.63
N THR A 8 30.38 -29.36 22.59
CA THR A 8 29.72 -29.75 21.33
C THR A 8 28.95 -28.57 20.77
N LEU A 9 29.45 -28.05 19.65
CA LEU A 9 28.79 -26.99 18.88
C LEU A 9 27.72 -27.62 17.98
N THR A 10 26.46 -27.48 18.34
CA THR A 10 25.33 -27.94 17.53
C THR A 10 25.01 -26.90 16.46
N LEU A 11 25.37 -27.16 15.21
CA LEU A 11 25.05 -26.36 14.04
C LEU A 11 23.59 -26.63 13.64
N ALA A 12 22.68 -25.71 13.97
CA ALA A 12 21.31 -25.78 13.51
C ALA A 12 21.24 -25.31 12.04
N LEU A 13 21.04 -26.26 11.13
CA LEU A 13 20.81 -26.00 9.72
C LEU A 13 19.35 -25.57 9.53
N VAL A 14 19.10 -24.26 9.31
CA VAL A 14 17.78 -23.75 8.95
C VAL A 14 17.58 -24.00 7.46
N LEU A 15 16.76 -25.00 7.12
CA LEU A 15 16.27 -25.18 5.74
C LEU A 15 15.22 -24.10 5.45
N SER A 16 15.56 -23.11 4.67
CA SER A 16 14.60 -22.21 4.04
C SER A 16 13.89 -22.94 2.89
N LEU A 17 12.62 -23.28 3.09
CA LEU A 17 11.74 -23.74 2.01
C LEU A 17 11.41 -22.54 1.11
N THR A 18 12.08 -22.45 -0.03
CA THR A 18 11.62 -21.61 -1.13
C THR A 18 10.44 -22.29 -1.81
N ALA A 19 9.23 -21.83 -1.53
CA ALA A 19 8.05 -22.18 -2.32
C ALA A 19 8.12 -21.45 -3.66
N CYS A 20 8.45 -22.15 -4.74
CA CYS A 20 8.26 -21.68 -6.10
C CYS A 20 6.77 -21.71 -6.42
N GLY A 21 6.09 -20.56 -6.34
CA GLY A 21 4.78 -20.32 -6.92
C GLY A 21 4.94 -19.59 -8.25
N ASN A 22 4.36 -20.14 -9.29
CA ASN A 22 4.51 -19.77 -10.70
C ASN A 22 3.73 -18.51 -11.05
N GLY A 23 4.35 -17.58 -11.78
CA GLY A 23 3.69 -16.76 -12.81
C GLY A 23 3.02 -15.46 -12.40
N GLY A 24 3.77 -14.40 -12.44
CA GLY A 24 3.29 -13.01 -12.46
C GLY A 24 4.49 -12.09 -12.43
N ASN A 25 4.67 -11.30 -13.46
CA ASN A 25 5.78 -10.36 -13.62
C ASN A 25 5.56 -9.12 -12.74
N GLY A 26 5.57 -9.31 -11.42
CA GLY A 26 5.45 -8.27 -10.42
C GLY A 26 6.44 -8.53 -9.30
N GLY A 27 7.59 -7.86 -9.31
CA GLY A 27 8.41 -7.80 -8.10
C GLY A 27 7.59 -7.09 -7.03
N GLU A 28 7.47 -7.70 -5.84
CA GLU A 28 6.86 -7.07 -4.67
C GLU A 28 7.43 -5.67 -4.48
N ASP A 29 6.58 -4.67 -4.29
CA ASP A 29 7.03 -3.33 -3.93
C ASP A 29 7.64 -3.40 -2.52
N LYS A 30 8.97 -3.26 -2.45
CA LYS A 30 9.65 -3.24 -1.17
C LYS A 30 9.21 -2.01 -0.39
N LYS A 31 8.37 -2.24 0.61
CA LYS A 31 7.88 -1.18 1.49
C LYS A 31 8.97 -0.68 2.43
N SER A 32 8.93 0.59 2.78
CA SER A 32 9.79 1.17 3.80
C SER A 32 9.44 0.62 5.19
N GLU A 33 10.35 0.76 6.14
CA GLU A 33 10.10 0.34 7.53
C GLU A 33 8.87 1.05 8.12
N GLY A 34 7.97 0.29 8.72
CA GLY A 34 6.72 0.80 9.33
C GLY A 34 5.60 1.12 8.32
N VAL A 35 5.78 0.76 7.05
CA VAL A 35 4.75 0.89 6.01
C VAL A 35 4.03 -0.44 5.83
N MET A 36 2.70 -0.41 5.81
CA MET A 36 1.84 -1.58 5.63
C MET A 36 1.89 -2.07 4.18
N THR A 37 1.83 -3.37 3.99
CA THR A 37 1.44 -4.00 2.74
C THR A 37 -0.05 -3.78 2.50
N HIS A 38 -0.55 -4.04 1.28
CA HIS A 38 -1.99 -3.96 1.01
C HIS A 38 -2.80 -4.94 1.87
N ASP A 39 -2.31 -6.17 2.05
CA ASP A 39 -2.96 -7.17 2.91
C ASP A 39 -3.04 -6.72 4.38
N GLU A 40 -1.97 -6.09 4.90
CA GLU A 40 -1.96 -5.52 6.25
C GLU A 40 -2.95 -4.36 6.38
N TYR A 41 -3.02 -3.48 5.38
CA TYR A 41 -4.01 -2.41 5.31
C TYR A 41 -5.44 -2.98 5.28
N MET A 42 -5.72 -3.98 4.44
CA MET A 42 -7.04 -4.61 4.38
C MET A 42 -7.43 -5.27 5.71
N ALA A 43 -6.47 -5.88 6.42
CA ALA A 43 -6.68 -6.49 7.73
C ALA A 43 -6.74 -5.49 8.90
N ALA A 44 -6.30 -4.25 8.70
CA ALA A 44 -6.32 -3.22 9.73
C ALA A 44 -7.76 -2.93 10.19
N ALA A 45 -7.94 -2.69 11.49
CA ALA A 45 -9.25 -2.35 12.05
C ALA A 45 -9.72 -0.97 11.54
N LEU A 46 -11.04 -0.80 11.44
CA LEU A 46 -11.61 0.53 11.23
C LEU A 46 -11.20 1.48 12.36
N ASP A 47 -11.07 2.75 12.05
CA ASP A 47 -10.61 3.83 12.95
C ASP A 47 -9.18 3.65 13.49
N SER A 48 -8.39 2.71 12.93
CA SER A 48 -6.97 2.60 13.24
C SER A 48 -6.10 3.46 12.32
N GLU A 49 -4.98 3.95 12.87
CA GLU A 49 -3.97 4.62 12.07
C GLU A 49 -3.32 3.64 11.09
N VAL A 50 -3.15 4.07 9.85
CA VAL A 50 -2.50 3.31 8.79
C VAL A 50 -1.40 4.15 8.14
N VAL A 51 -0.33 3.48 7.73
CA VAL A 51 0.78 4.08 6.98
C VAL A 51 1.03 3.25 5.74
N ILE A 52 0.87 3.85 4.57
CA ILE A 52 1.05 3.17 3.29
C ILE A 52 2.01 3.93 2.37
N GLU A 53 2.62 3.24 1.44
CA GLU A 53 3.30 3.81 0.26
C GLU A 53 2.55 3.36 -0.98
N THR A 54 2.21 4.33 -1.83
CA THR A 54 1.38 4.11 -3.01
C THR A 54 1.71 5.12 -4.10
N TYR A 55 1.07 5.00 -5.26
CA TYR A 55 1.31 5.88 -6.41
C TYR A 55 0.00 6.48 -6.87
N VAL A 56 -0.02 7.80 -7.06
CA VAL A 56 -1.19 8.52 -7.58
C VAL A 56 -1.54 7.98 -8.97
N GLN A 57 -2.78 7.58 -9.19
CA GLN A 57 -3.30 7.20 -10.50
C GLN A 57 -4.23 8.29 -11.06
N ALA A 58 -5.05 8.87 -10.19
CA ALA A 58 -5.92 9.99 -10.51
C ALA A 58 -6.15 10.86 -9.25
N LYS A 59 -6.67 12.06 -9.45
CA LYS A 59 -7.04 12.96 -8.36
C LYS A 59 -8.27 13.76 -8.73
N GLN A 60 -9.07 14.14 -7.73
CA GLN A 60 -10.14 15.12 -7.89
C GLN A 60 -9.57 16.55 -7.89
N SER A 61 -10.37 17.53 -8.26
CA SER A 61 -9.98 18.93 -8.22
C SER A 61 -9.59 19.33 -6.79
N TRP A 62 -8.51 20.12 -6.69
CA TRP A 62 -8.12 20.73 -5.43
C TRP A 62 -9.21 21.66 -4.86
N TRP A 63 -9.45 21.54 -3.57
CA TRP A 63 -10.48 22.33 -2.88
C TRP A 63 -10.12 22.51 -1.40
N GLU A 64 -10.15 23.75 -0.92
CA GLU A 64 -9.96 24.09 0.50
C GLU A 64 -8.73 23.41 1.17
N ASP A 65 -7.57 23.53 0.53
CA ASP A 65 -6.31 22.92 0.99
C ASP A 65 -6.38 21.39 1.14
N LYS A 66 -7.17 20.72 0.29
CA LYS A 66 -7.36 19.28 0.29
C LYS A 66 -7.28 18.67 -1.10
N ALA A 67 -6.85 17.42 -1.15
CA ALA A 67 -6.87 16.59 -2.34
C ALA A 67 -7.49 15.22 -2.04
N THR A 68 -8.39 14.76 -2.89
CA THR A 68 -8.87 13.37 -2.90
C THR A 68 -8.12 12.63 -4.00
N LEU A 69 -7.50 11.52 -3.63
CA LEU A 69 -6.58 10.78 -4.48
C LEU A 69 -7.03 9.33 -4.66
N TYR A 70 -6.99 8.88 -5.91
CA TYR A 70 -7.09 7.46 -6.28
C TYR A 70 -5.68 6.96 -6.49
N THR A 71 -5.26 6.01 -5.68
CA THR A 71 -3.88 5.56 -5.65
C THR A 71 -3.79 4.04 -5.75
N GLN A 72 -2.70 3.54 -6.29
CA GLN A 72 -2.45 2.10 -6.43
C GLN A 72 -0.96 1.82 -6.39
N ASP A 73 -0.58 0.73 -5.75
CA ASP A 73 0.72 0.11 -5.90
C ASP A 73 0.60 -1.21 -6.70
N LYS A 74 1.59 -2.08 -6.63
CA LYS A 74 1.55 -3.37 -7.34
C LYS A 74 0.69 -4.42 -6.62
N ASP A 75 0.39 -4.18 -5.35
CA ASP A 75 -0.28 -5.13 -4.47
C ASP A 75 -1.78 -4.80 -4.32
N GLY A 76 -2.17 -3.53 -4.51
CA GLY A 76 -3.57 -3.12 -4.43
C GLY A 76 -3.80 -1.62 -4.52
N ALA A 77 -5.05 -1.24 -4.40
CA ALA A 77 -5.52 0.13 -4.53
C ALA A 77 -5.92 0.73 -3.17
N TYR A 78 -5.83 2.06 -3.09
CA TYR A 78 -6.18 2.81 -1.88
C TYR A 78 -6.89 4.10 -2.28
N PHE A 79 -7.98 4.40 -1.60
CA PHE A 79 -8.69 5.66 -1.73
C PHE A 79 -8.32 6.60 -0.57
N VAL A 80 -7.73 7.75 -0.89
CA VAL A 80 -7.31 8.75 0.10
C VAL A 80 -8.24 9.95 0.01
N TYR A 81 -9.11 10.10 0.99
CA TYR A 81 -10.16 11.11 0.98
C TYR A 81 -9.70 12.38 1.68
N ASN A 82 -9.79 13.52 0.99
CA ASN A 82 -9.54 14.85 1.53
C ASN A 82 -8.21 15.00 2.31
N ALA A 83 -7.12 14.41 1.80
CA ALA A 83 -5.80 14.61 2.38
C ALA A 83 -5.42 16.09 2.40
N VAL A 84 -4.79 16.54 3.48
CA VAL A 84 -4.26 17.90 3.58
C VAL A 84 -3.22 18.14 2.50
N CYS A 85 -3.44 19.15 1.66
CA CYS A 85 -2.67 19.36 0.45
C CYS A 85 -2.60 20.84 0.06
N SER A 86 -1.41 21.43 0.07
CA SER A 86 -1.23 22.76 -0.51
C SER A 86 -1.44 22.73 -2.04
N GLU A 87 -1.85 23.85 -2.64
CA GLU A 87 -1.98 23.95 -4.10
C GLU A 87 -0.66 23.61 -4.81
N ALA A 88 0.46 24.04 -4.25
CA ALA A 88 1.79 23.76 -4.81
C ALA A 88 2.18 22.26 -4.76
N ASP A 89 1.73 21.52 -3.76
CA ASP A 89 1.93 20.07 -3.69
C ASP A 89 0.92 19.33 -4.55
N TYR A 90 -0.34 19.83 -4.64
CA TYR A 90 -1.33 19.30 -5.54
C TYR A 90 -0.85 19.27 -7.00
N GLU A 91 -0.19 20.32 -7.47
CA GLU A 91 0.35 20.38 -8.83
C GLU A 91 1.42 19.30 -9.10
N LYS A 92 2.13 18.85 -8.06
CA LYS A 92 3.12 17.77 -8.15
C LYS A 92 2.51 16.36 -8.18
N LEU A 93 1.28 16.20 -7.70
CA LEU A 93 0.57 14.92 -7.66
C LEU A 93 0.04 14.53 -9.05
N THR A 94 0.96 14.20 -9.94
CA THR A 94 0.64 13.71 -11.29
C THR A 94 0.53 12.18 -11.28
N PRO A 95 -0.14 11.55 -12.28
CA PRO A 95 -0.18 10.09 -12.38
C PRO A 95 1.23 9.48 -12.32
N GLY A 96 1.40 8.49 -11.48
CA GLY A 96 2.67 7.82 -11.20
C GLY A 96 3.48 8.39 -10.05
N THR A 97 3.13 9.55 -9.49
CA THR A 97 3.85 10.12 -8.33
C THR A 97 3.77 9.21 -7.12
N LYS A 98 4.92 8.82 -6.55
CA LYS A 98 4.98 8.04 -5.30
C LYS A 98 4.70 8.95 -4.11
N ILE A 99 3.85 8.49 -3.21
CA ILE A 99 3.54 9.15 -1.94
C ILE A 99 3.56 8.16 -0.79
N LYS A 100 3.95 8.63 0.39
CA LYS A 100 3.73 7.97 1.66
C LYS A 100 2.58 8.67 2.36
N VAL A 101 1.56 7.93 2.72
CA VAL A 101 0.33 8.44 3.34
C VAL A 101 0.23 7.93 4.76
N THR A 102 -0.10 8.81 5.70
CA THR A 102 -0.49 8.47 7.07
C THR A 102 -1.89 9.03 7.32
N GLY A 103 -2.79 8.22 7.82
CA GLY A 103 -4.18 8.60 8.10
C GLY A 103 -4.92 7.51 8.85
N TYR A 104 -6.23 7.55 8.84
CA TYR A 104 -7.08 6.58 9.54
C TYR A 104 -7.95 5.82 8.54
N LYS A 105 -7.96 4.48 8.66
CA LYS A 105 -8.83 3.64 7.84
C LYS A 105 -10.27 3.80 8.28
N THR A 106 -11.16 4.05 7.33
CA THR A 106 -12.62 4.04 7.56
C THR A 106 -13.35 3.31 6.44
N GLU A 107 -14.66 3.21 6.54
CA GLU A 107 -15.51 2.65 5.50
C GLU A 107 -16.69 3.59 5.23
N TRP A 108 -16.92 3.87 3.96
CA TRP A 108 -18.07 4.61 3.50
C TRP A 108 -18.79 3.85 2.38
N SER A 109 -20.04 3.47 2.64
CA SER A 109 -20.90 2.76 1.67
C SER A 109 -20.28 1.47 1.08
N GLY A 110 -19.43 0.78 1.85
CA GLY A 110 -18.77 -0.46 1.44
C GLY A 110 -17.40 -0.24 0.80
N GLU A 111 -16.93 0.99 0.67
CA GLU A 111 -15.58 1.32 0.19
C GLU A 111 -14.67 1.71 1.37
N TYR A 112 -13.46 1.16 1.42
CA TYR A 112 -12.46 1.56 2.40
C TYR A 112 -11.78 2.86 1.97
N GLU A 113 -11.70 3.80 2.91
CA GLU A 113 -11.09 5.10 2.73
C GLU A 113 -9.98 5.33 3.76
N ILE A 114 -9.01 6.18 3.41
CA ILE A 114 -8.06 6.75 4.36
C ILE A 114 -8.44 8.22 4.54
N ILE A 115 -8.87 8.57 5.74
CA ILE A 115 -9.31 9.93 6.13
C ILE A 115 -8.31 10.59 7.06
N ASP A 116 -8.48 11.90 7.30
CA ASP A 116 -7.57 12.72 8.12
C ASP A 116 -6.10 12.54 7.70
N ALA A 117 -5.90 12.36 6.40
CA ALA A 117 -4.67 11.96 5.81
C ALA A 117 -3.70 13.12 5.59
N ALA A 118 -2.43 12.86 5.86
CA ALA A 118 -1.29 13.64 5.40
C ALA A 118 -0.42 12.77 4.48
N PHE A 119 0.34 13.39 3.58
CA PHE A 119 1.24 12.65 2.70
C PHE A 119 2.60 13.33 2.52
N GLU A 120 3.57 12.54 2.12
CA GLU A 120 4.89 12.98 1.71
C GLU A 120 5.18 12.47 0.30
N ILE A 121 5.59 13.35 -0.62
CA ILE A 121 6.02 12.96 -1.96
C ILE A 121 7.39 12.29 -1.86
N GLN A 122 7.54 11.14 -2.50
CA GLN A 122 8.76 10.33 -2.49
C GLN A 122 9.32 10.11 -3.90
N ASP A 123 10.57 9.68 -3.97
CA ASP A 123 11.19 9.23 -5.22
C ASP A 123 10.58 7.90 -5.67
N GLY A 124 10.33 7.80 -6.95
CA GLY A 124 9.75 6.61 -7.58
C GLY A 124 8.56 6.94 -8.48
N SER A 125 8.21 6.00 -9.35
CA SER A 125 7.06 6.17 -10.24
C SER A 125 6.48 4.82 -10.62
N TYR A 126 5.15 4.73 -10.62
CA TYR A 126 4.39 3.58 -11.11
C TYR A 126 3.02 4.02 -11.61
N ILE A 127 2.63 3.55 -12.80
CA ILE A 127 1.29 3.71 -13.36
C ILE A 127 0.72 2.33 -13.57
N ALA A 128 -0.42 2.06 -12.94
CA ALA A 128 -1.13 0.80 -13.06
C ALA A 128 -1.66 0.62 -14.49
N GLN A 129 -1.72 -0.65 -14.93
CA GLN A 129 -2.35 -1.00 -16.19
C GLN A 129 -3.86 -1.14 -15.98
N ALA A 130 -4.66 -0.50 -16.84
CA ALA A 130 -6.11 -0.65 -16.79
C ALA A 130 -6.52 -2.11 -17.07
N GLU A 131 -7.42 -2.64 -16.24
CA GLU A 131 -8.01 -3.96 -16.42
C GLU A 131 -9.42 -3.86 -16.99
N ASP A 132 -9.80 -4.85 -17.83
CA ASP A 132 -11.19 -4.98 -18.32
C ASP A 132 -12.03 -5.67 -17.24
N VAL A 133 -12.81 -4.89 -16.53
CA VAL A 133 -13.72 -5.36 -15.47
C VAL A 133 -15.18 -5.47 -15.94
N THR A 134 -15.44 -5.44 -17.25
CA THR A 134 -16.81 -5.49 -17.82
C THR A 134 -17.60 -6.69 -17.29
N ALA A 135 -16.95 -7.83 -17.08
CA ALA A 135 -17.60 -9.04 -16.54
C ALA A 135 -18.00 -8.92 -15.06
N LEU A 136 -17.48 -7.94 -14.33
CA LEU A 136 -17.76 -7.69 -12.92
C LEU A 136 -18.84 -6.63 -12.69
N LEU A 137 -19.33 -5.97 -13.75
CA LEU A 137 -20.36 -4.96 -13.63
C LEU A 137 -21.61 -5.50 -12.92
N GLY A 138 -22.03 -4.83 -11.86
CA GLY A 138 -23.17 -5.20 -11.01
C GLY A 138 -22.92 -6.37 -10.06
N LYS A 139 -21.66 -6.75 -9.82
CA LYS A 139 -21.25 -7.76 -8.85
C LYS A 139 -20.47 -7.12 -7.71
N ASP A 140 -20.56 -7.72 -6.52
CA ASP A 140 -19.85 -7.24 -5.33
C ASP A 140 -18.33 -7.32 -5.48
N GLU A 141 -17.82 -8.22 -6.34
CA GLU A 141 -16.38 -8.34 -6.64
C GLU A 141 -15.78 -7.11 -7.34
N LEU A 142 -16.63 -6.17 -7.79
CA LEU A 142 -16.15 -4.90 -8.34
C LEU A 142 -15.84 -3.87 -7.24
N ILE A 143 -16.39 -4.05 -6.05
CA ILE A 143 -16.12 -3.17 -4.91
C ILE A 143 -14.62 -3.28 -4.57
N ASP A 144 -13.97 -2.16 -4.25
CA ASP A 144 -12.53 -2.04 -3.99
C ASP A 144 -11.60 -2.43 -5.17
N LYS A 145 -12.15 -2.59 -6.37
CA LYS A 145 -11.40 -2.68 -7.63
C LYS A 145 -11.17 -1.28 -8.20
N GLN A 146 -10.06 -0.65 -7.84
CA GLN A 146 -9.67 0.67 -8.36
C GLN A 146 -8.53 0.56 -9.37
#